data_c46cf84f8339b44198f8467714c447f9
#
_entry.id   c46cf84f8339b44198f8467714c447f9
#
_cell.length_a   1.000
_cell.length_b   1.000
_cell.length_c   1.000
_cell.angle_alpha   90.00
_cell.angle_beta   90.00
_cell.angle_gamma   90.00
#
_symmetry.space_group_name_H-M   'P 1'
#
loop_
_entity.id
_entity.type
_entity.pdbx_description
1 polymer ?
#
loop_
_entity_poly.entity_id
_entity_poly.type
_entity_poly.pdbx_seq_one_letter_code
_entity_poly.pdbx_strand_id
1 'polypeptide(L)'
;MADRTEQDLIALETRFWQSMIDNDNDVATGMLAEPAAMVSPYGKMQFDHAGYRKMAEQGDYKLETFELSNISVLRPTDDVGIITYEVKHTANVKGQAVTSHDADSSTWVRRDGQWLCAIHTEAPLQKGPANA
;
A
#
# COMPACT_ATOMS: atom_id res chain seq x y z
N MET A 1 -14.56 0.48 -19.49
CA MET A 1 -13.20 -0.10 -19.53
C MET A 1 -12.24 0.87 -18.87
N ALA A 2 -11.48 0.39 -17.88
CA ALA A 2 -10.47 1.23 -17.25
C ALA A 2 -9.43 1.63 -18.28
N ASP A 3 -8.98 2.87 -18.26
CA ASP A 3 -7.91 3.26 -19.16
C ASP A 3 -6.60 2.63 -18.71
N ARG A 4 -5.61 2.70 -19.56
CA ARG A 4 -4.32 2.06 -19.31
C ARG A 4 -3.66 2.56 -18.03
N THR A 5 -3.82 3.87 -17.74
CA THR A 5 -3.23 4.46 -16.53
C THR A 5 -3.84 3.87 -15.26
N GLU A 6 -5.16 3.68 -15.24
CA GLU A 6 -5.78 3.05 -14.09
C GLU A 6 -5.28 1.62 -13.89
N GLN A 7 -5.15 0.86 -14.98
CA GLN A 7 -4.60 -0.49 -14.92
C GLN A 7 -3.15 -0.49 -14.48
N ASP A 8 -2.35 0.48 -14.93
CA ASP A 8 -0.96 0.62 -14.52
C ASP A 8 -0.85 0.90 -13.01
N LEU A 9 -1.72 1.75 -12.48
CA LEU A 9 -1.72 2.07 -11.06
C LEU A 9 -2.13 0.85 -10.21
N ILE A 10 -3.11 0.09 -10.66
CA ILE A 10 -3.49 -1.15 -9.98
C ILE A 10 -2.31 -2.14 -9.98
N ALA A 11 -1.61 -2.25 -11.11
CA ALA A 11 -0.45 -3.12 -11.21
C ALA A 11 0.68 -2.67 -10.28
N LEU A 12 0.92 -1.36 -10.18
CA LEU A 12 1.94 -0.81 -9.29
C LEU A 12 1.59 -1.08 -7.81
N GLU A 13 0.35 -0.87 -7.43
CA GLU A 13 -0.10 -1.16 -6.07
C GLU A 13 0.08 -2.63 -5.73
N THR A 14 -0.32 -3.51 -6.63
CA THR A 14 -0.17 -4.96 -6.47
C THR A 14 1.31 -5.33 -6.35
N ARG A 15 2.16 -4.71 -7.17
CA ARG A 15 3.59 -4.97 -7.13
C ARG A 15 4.22 -4.52 -5.81
N PHE A 16 3.73 -3.42 -5.25
CA PHE A 16 4.22 -2.97 -3.95
C PHE A 16 3.93 -4.01 -2.87
N TRP A 17 2.69 -4.53 -2.82
CA TRP A 17 2.34 -5.59 -1.89
C TRP A 17 3.22 -6.82 -2.08
N GLN A 18 3.46 -7.21 -3.34
CA GLN A 18 4.31 -8.35 -3.64
C GLN A 18 5.75 -8.11 -3.19
N SER A 19 6.25 -6.88 -3.30
CA SER A 19 7.61 -6.55 -2.85
C SER A 19 7.80 -6.78 -1.35
N MET A 20 6.73 -6.62 -0.58
CA MET A 20 6.79 -6.89 0.86
C MET A 20 6.90 -8.39 1.14
N ILE A 21 6.18 -9.22 0.38
CA ILE A 21 6.32 -10.68 0.50
C ILE A 21 7.74 -11.10 0.13
N ASP A 22 8.26 -10.54 -0.94
CA ASP A 22 9.57 -10.92 -1.49
C ASP A 22 10.73 -10.30 -0.70
N ASN A 23 10.47 -9.38 0.22
CA ASN A 23 11.48 -8.55 0.90
C ASN A 23 12.36 -7.81 -0.10
N ASP A 24 11.79 -7.38 -1.21
CA ASP A 24 12.52 -6.68 -2.26
C ASP A 24 12.42 -5.17 -2.02
N ASN A 25 13.29 -4.67 -1.16
CA ASN A 25 13.28 -3.27 -0.77
C ASN A 25 13.72 -2.34 -1.89
N ASP A 26 14.45 -2.83 -2.88
CA ASP A 26 14.81 -2.03 -4.05
C ASP A 26 13.59 -1.76 -4.91
N VAL A 27 12.75 -2.77 -5.14
CA VAL A 27 11.50 -2.58 -5.86
C VAL A 27 10.57 -1.64 -5.10
N ALA A 28 10.43 -1.85 -3.78
CA ALA A 28 9.54 -1.02 -2.96
C ALA A 28 9.96 0.45 -2.97
N THR A 29 11.23 0.74 -2.69
CA THR A 29 11.71 2.14 -2.64
C THR A 29 11.69 2.79 -4.01
N GLY A 30 11.89 2.01 -5.08
CA GLY A 30 11.76 2.55 -6.45
C GLY A 30 10.37 3.03 -6.79
N MET A 31 9.34 2.57 -6.06
CA MET A 31 7.95 2.99 -6.23
C MET A 31 7.51 4.06 -5.22
N LEU A 32 8.37 4.47 -4.29
CA LEU A 32 8.01 5.44 -3.26
C LEU A 32 8.56 6.83 -3.59
N ALA A 33 7.73 7.84 -3.40
CA ALA A 33 8.20 9.22 -3.37
C ALA A 33 9.14 9.41 -2.16
N GLU A 34 9.92 10.46 -2.17
CA GLU A 34 10.82 10.76 -1.07
C GLU A 34 10.71 12.22 -0.67
N PRO A 35 10.17 12.54 0.50
CA PRO A 35 9.64 11.59 1.48
C PRO A 35 8.29 11.03 1.06
N ALA A 36 7.91 9.93 1.66
CA ALA A 36 6.57 9.36 1.57
C ALA A 36 5.95 9.31 2.95
N ALA A 37 4.64 9.06 3.01
CA ALA A 37 3.94 9.03 4.29
C ALA A 37 3.07 7.79 4.40
N MET A 38 2.78 7.40 5.63
CA MET A 38 1.86 6.32 5.94
C MET A 38 0.98 6.72 7.12
N VAL A 39 -0.31 6.40 7.01
CA VAL A 39 -1.27 6.57 8.09
C VAL A 39 -1.87 5.20 8.38
N SER A 40 -1.82 4.77 9.63
CA SER A 40 -2.30 3.47 10.04
C SER A 40 -2.91 3.56 11.44
N PRO A 41 -3.50 2.47 11.95
CA PRO A 41 -4.00 2.47 13.32
C PRO A 41 -2.93 2.76 14.39
N TYR A 42 -1.66 2.59 14.04
CA TYR A 42 -0.56 2.86 14.95
C TYR A 42 -0.06 4.30 14.89
N GLY A 43 -0.62 5.12 14.00
CA GLY A 43 -0.29 6.52 13.89
C GLY A 43 0.12 6.91 12.48
N LYS A 44 0.74 8.07 12.39
CA LYS A 44 1.22 8.60 11.12
C LYS A 44 2.73 8.72 11.15
N MET A 45 3.36 8.56 9.99
CA MET A 45 4.79 8.75 9.87
C MET A 45 5.16 9.23 8.47
N GLN A 46 6.26 9.96 8.40
CA GLN A 46 6.94 10.25 7.14
C GLN A 46 8.28 9.56 7.16
N PHE A 47 8.73 9.12 6.01
CA PHE A 47 10.00 8.41 5.91
C PHE A 47 10.64 8.66 4.54
N ASP A 48 11.95 8.57 4.51
CA ASP A 48 12.72 8.51 3.28
C ASP A 48 12.97 7.03 2.91
N HIS A 49 13.68 6.80 1.80
CA HIS A 49 13.95 5.43 1.37
C HIS A 49 14.77 4.65 2.40
N ALA A 50 15.75 5.30 3.02
CA ALA A 50 16.56 4.67 4.05
C ALA A 50 15.71 4.28 5.27
N GLY A 51 14.77 5.14 5.66
CA GLY A 51 13.83 4.85 6.74
C GLY A 51 12.91 3.68 6.43
N TYR A 52 12.42 3.61 5.20
CA TYR A 52 11.59 2.47 4.79
C TYR A 52 12.38 1.16 4.89
N ARG A 53 13.60 1.14 4.35
CA ARG A 53 14.44 -0.06 4.41
C ARG A 53 14.68 -0.51 5.85
N LYS A 54 14.98 0.44 6.72
CA LYS A 54 15.21 0.15 8.13
C LYS A 54 14.00 -0.48 8.79
N MET A 55 12.80 0.07 8.53
CA MET A 55 11.56 -0.50 9.06
C MET A 55 11.32 -1.92 8.52
N ALA A 56 11.53 -2.12 7.23
CA ALA A 56 11.30 -3.42 6.59
C ALA A 56 12.28 -4.48 7.10
N GLU A 57 13.52 -4.10 7.36
CA GLU A 57 14.56 -5.03 7.81
C GLU A 57 14.48 -5.35 9.31
N GLN A 58 14.05 -4.38 10.12
CA GLN A 58 14.03 -4.51 11.57
C GLN A 58 12.68 -4.86 12.16
N GLY A 59 11.61 -4.82 11.35
CA GLY A 59 10.27 -5.09 11.85
C GLY A 59 10.04 -6.56 12.11
N ASP A 60 9.15 -6.83 13.05
CA ASP A 60 8.71 -8.20 13.37
C ASP A 60 7.56 -8.65 12.48
N TYR A 61 7.09 -7.79 11.58
CA TYR A 61 5.97 -8.04 10.68
C TYR A 61 6.50 -8.59 9.37
N LYS A 62 5.97 -9.73 8.95
CA LYS A 62 6.36 -10.38 7.70
C LYS A 62 5.10 -10.74 6.93
N LEU A 63 4.83 -10.02 5.84
CA LEU A 63 3.67 -10.30 5.00
C LEU A 63 3.85 -11.65 4.31
N GLU A 64 2.81 -12.49 4.33
CA GLU A 64 2.82 -13.80 3.71
C GLU A 64 1.88 -13.89 2.52
N THR A 65 0.67 -13.34 2.65
CA THR A 65 -0.31 -13.36 1.57
C THR A 65 -1.09 -12.05 1.54
N PHE A 66 -1.61 -11.71 0.38
CA PHE A 66 -2.54 -10.58 0.25
C PHE A 66 -3.53 -10.84 -0.88
N GLU A 67 -4.70 -10.21 -0.79
CA GLU A 67 -5.70 -10.24 -1.84
C GLU A 67 -6.41 -8.90 -1.86
N LEU A 68 -6.32 -8.21 -2.99
CA LEU A 68 -7.00 -6.92 -3.20
C LEU A 68 -8.36 -7.16 -3.82
N SER A 69 -9.36 -6.39 -3.38
CA SER A 69 -10.72 -6.46 -3.92
C SER A 69 -11.37 -5.09 -3.87
N ASN A 70 -12.49 -4.95 -4.57
CA ASN A 70 -13.25 -3.69 -4.62
C ASN A 70 -12.38 -2.50 -4.97
N ILE A 71 -11.57 -2.65 -6.02
CA ILE A 71 -10.56 -1.66 -6.40
C ILE A 71 -11.22 -0.54 -7.21
N SER A 72 -10.95 0.71 -6.84
CA SER A 72 -11.37 1.90 -7.58
C SER A 72 -10.19 2.85 -7.71
N VAL A 73 -10.16 3.61 -8.80
CA VAL A 73 -9.12 4.60 -9.04
C VAL A 73 -9.78 5.95 -9.32
N LEU A 74 -9.35 6.97 -8.58
CA LEU A 74 -9.73 8.36 -8.82
C LEU A 74 -8.58 9.07 -9.52
N ARG A 75 -8.91 9.92 -10.48
CA ARG A 75 -7.94 10.68 -11.26
C ARG A 75 -8.25 12.17 -11.15
N PRO A 76 -7.86 12.83 -10.03
CA PRO A 76 -8.13 14.27 -9.87
C PRO A 76 -7.44 15.13 -10.93
N THR A 77 -6.24 14.73 -11.35
CA THR A 77 -5.49 15.35 -12.44
C THR A 77 -4.80 14.26 -13.24
N ASP A 78 -4.20 14.63 -14.36
CA ASP A 78 -3.43 13.68 -15.17
C ASP A 78 -2.21 13.11 -14.43
N ASP A 79 -1.70 13.83 -13.44
CA ASP A 79 -0.50 13.45 -12.71
C ASP A 79 -0.76 12.91 -11.32
N VAL A 80 -2.02 12.68 -10.96
CA VAL A 80 -2.42 12.12 -9.66
C VAL A 80 -3.40 11.00 -9.87
N GLY A 81 -3.13 9.87 -9.22
CA GLY A 81 -4.08 8.76 -9.15
C GLY A 81 -4.22 8.32 -7.69
N ILE A 82 -5.46 8.14 -7.26
CA ILE A 82 -5.75 7.65 -5.91
C ILE A 82 -6.45 6.31 -6.06
N ILE A 83 -5.81 5.27 -5.56
CA ILE A 83 -6.39 3.93 -5.59
C ILE A 83 -6.96 3.61 -4.21
N THR A 84 -8.20 3.12 -4.19
CA THR A 84 -8.86 2.67 -2.98
C THR A 84 -9.28 1.22 -3.17
N TYR A 85 -9.19 0.44 -2.12
CA TYR A 85 -9.50 -0.98 -2.22
C TYR A 85 -9.69 -1.58 -0.83
N GLU A 86 -10.21 -2.79 -0.79
CA GLU A 86 -10.15 -3.62 0.39
C GLU A 86 -9.02 -4.64 0.20
N VAL A 87 -8.37 -4.99 1.28
CA VAL A 87 -7.29 -5.96 1.24
C VAL A 87 -7.42 -6.93 2.40
N LYS A 88 -7.34 -8.21 2.06
CA LYS A 88 -7.26 -9.27 3.05
C LYS A 88 -5.83 -9.78 3.03
N HIS A 89 -5.16 -9.73 4.17
CA HIS A 89 -3.75 -10.12 4.20
C HIS A 89 -3.44 -10.93 5.45
N THR A 90 -2.46 -11.82 5.32
CA THR A 90 -1.94 -12.62 6.42
C THR A 90 -0.47 -12.31 6.58
N ALA A 91 -0.05 -12.08 7.81
CA ALA A 91 1.34 -11.80 8.13
C ALA A 91 1.78 -12.68 9.29
N ASN A 92 3.08 -12.90 9.37
CA ASN A 92 3.70 -13.49 10.55
C ASN A 92 4.20 -12.34 11.42
N VAL A 93 3.70 -12.29 12.65
CA VAL A 93 4.10 -11.26 13.62
C VAL A 93 4.66 -11.99 14.83
N LYS A 94 5.98 -11.94 15.00
CA LYS A 94 6.69 -12.61 16.10
C LYS A 94 6.36 -14.10 16.19
N GLY A 95 6.31 -14.75 15.04
CA GLY A 95 6.04 -16.20 14.97
C GLY A 95 4.58 -16.59 14.94
N GLN A 96 3.65 -15.64 14.98
CA GLN A 96 2.22 -15.90 14.94
C GLN A 96 1.60 -15.41 13.65
N ALA A 97 0.73 -16.22 13.04
CA ALA A 97 -0.02 -15.81 11.87
C ALA A 97 -1.17 -14.90 12.29
N VAL A 98 -1.24 -13.72 11.65
CA VAL A 98 -2.29 -12.74 11.90
C VAL A 98 -2.95 -12.41 10.57
N THR A 99 -4.26 -12.58 10.49
CA THR A 99 -5.04 -12.22 9.30
C THR A 99 -5.82 -10.95 9.59
N SER A 100 -5.75 -10.01 8.64
CA SER A 100 -6.45 -8.72 8.74
C SER A 100 -7.25 -8.46 7.48
N HIS A 101 -8.30 -7.66 7.61
CA HIS A 101 -9.10 -7.18 6.48
C HIS A 101 -9.24 -5.68 6.63
N ASP A 102 -8.65 -4.94 5.71
CA ASP A 102 -8.55 -3.48 5.77
C ASP A 102 -9.16 -2.82 4.55
N ALA A 103 -9.55 -1.54 4.72
CA ALA A 103 -9.81 -0.64 3.61
C ALA A 103 -8.62 0.30 3.51
N ASP A 104 -7.97 0.31 2.37
CA ASP A 104 -6.71 1.03 2.17
C ASP A 104 -6.81 2.01 1.02
N SER A 105 -5.92 2.98 1.02
CA SER A 105 -5.75 3.87 -0.13
C SER A 105 -4.28 4.19 -0.33
N SER A 106 -3.93 4.49 -1.57
CA SER A 106 -2.61 5.02 -1.91
C SER A 106 -2.80 6.17 -2.89
N THR A 107 -2.04 7.22 -2.69
CA THR A 107 -1.98 8.34 -3.62
C THR A 107 -0.68 8.25 -4.40
N TRP A 108 -0.83 8.09 -5.71
CA TRP A 108 0.29 8.02 -6.65
C TRP A 108 0.40 9.34 -7.38
N VAL A 109 1.62 9.84 -7.51
CA VAL A 109 1.92 11.08 -8.23
C VAL A 109 2.89 10.78 -9.35
N ARG A 110 2.68 11.40 -10.51
CA ARG A 110 3.59 11.23 -11.64
C ARG A 110 4.57 12.41 -11.69
N ARG A 111 5.85 12.09 -11.63
CA ARG A 111 6.94 13.06 -11.73
C ARG A 111 7.94 12.53 -12.74
N ASP A 112 8.30 13.37 -13.72
CA ASP A 112 9.26 13.01 -14.74
C ASP A 112 8.90 11.70 -15.45
N GLY A 113 7.60 11.53 -15.71
CA GLY A 113 7.10 10.32 -16.38
C GLY A 113 6.99 9.08 -15.52
N GLN A 114 7.31 9.16 -14.23
CA GLN A 114 7.30 8.02 -13.33
C GLN A 114 6.26 8.19 -12.24
N TRP A 115 5.45 7.15 -12.02
CA TRP A 115 4.49 7.11 -10.92
C TRP A 115 5.18 6.70 -9.63
N LEU A 116 4.99 7.52 -8.57
CA LEU A 116 5.54 7.27 -7.24
C LEU A 116 4.43 7.37 -6.21
N CYS A 117 4.44 6.47 -5.24
CA CYS A 117 3.47 6.51 -4.15
C CYS A 117 3.90 7.54 -3.10
N ALA A 118 3.05 8.53 -2.87
CA ALA A 118 3.33 9.60 -1.93
C ALA A 118 2.81 9.30 -0.53
N ILE A 119 1.67 8.63 -0.43
CA ILE A 119 1.07 8.27 0.85
C ILE A 119 0.24 7.00 0.70
N HIS A 120 0.31 6.18 1.73
CA HIS A 120 -0.53 5.00 1.87
C HIS A 120 -1.30 5.10 3.19
N THR A 121 -2.58 4.73 3.18
CA THR A 121 -3.40 4.72 4.38
C THR A 121 -4.01 3.34 4.59
N GLU A 122 -4.14 2.94 5.85
CA GLU A 122 -4.75 1.68 6.23
C GLU A 122 -5.81 1.91 7.31
N ALA A 123 -6.97 1.27 7.15
CA ALA A 123 -8.03 1.30 8.14
C ALA A 123 -8.61 -0.10 8.30
N PRO A 124 -8.45 -0.75 9.46
CA PRO A 124 -9.04 -2.06 9.67
C PRO A 124 -10.56 -1.99 9.52
N LEU A 125 -11.12 -2.94 8.78
CA LEU A 125 -12.55 -3.05 8.66
C LEU A 125 -13.11 -3.66 9.95
N GLN A 126 -14.05 -2.96 10.54
CA GLN A 126 -14.74 -3.45 11.72
C GLN A 126 -15.95 -4.23 11.28
N LYS A 127 -16.33 -5.22 12.09
CA LYS A 127 -17.66 -5.79 11.94
C LYS A 127 -18.63 -4.65 12.18
N GLY A 128 -19.33 -4.25 11.14
CA GLY A 128 -20.35 -3.24 11.30
C GLY A 128 -21.44 -3.70 12.23
N PRO A 129 -22.32 -2.78 12.67
CA PRO A 129 -23.54 -3.19 13.35
C PRO A 129 -24.31 -4.16 12.45
N ALA A 130 -25.14 -5.00 13.04
CA ALA A 130 -25.84 -6.04 12.30
C ALA A 130 -26.67 -5.51 11.12
N ASN A 131 -26.99 -4.23 11.13
CA ASN A 131 -27.75 -3.57 10.07
C ASN A 131 -26.90 -2.65 9.18
N ALA A 132 -25.61 -2.73 9.29
CA ALA A 132 -24.73 -1.88 8.49
C ALA A 132 -24.32 -2.60 7.21
#